data_ce9dd7bd19dfec89c2e88b0db7c8bac9
#
_entry.id   ce9dd7bd19dfec89c2e88b0db7c8bac9
#
_cell.length_a   1.000
_cell.length_b   1.000
_cell.length_c   1.000
_cell.angle_alpha   90.00
_cell.angle_beta   90.00
_cell.angle_gamma   90.00
#
_symmetry.space_group_name_H-M   'P 1'
#
loop_
_entity.id
_entity.type
_entity.pdbx_description
1 polymer ?
#
loop_
_entity_poly.entity_id
_entity_poly.type
_entity_poly.pdbx_seq_one_letter_code
_entity_poly.pdbx_strand_id
1 'polypeptide(L)'
;MMWVSGAVAATAAGGVLGWSVWRASLRQRNRRGRALLSGREVSAASREADGEISWGGVQLPKHAETSHFMCCGTTGSGKSLTLGRLIREALEEAQVGSDRRALVYDAKTEMASELSALGLEVPVVYLNPFDERCSQWDMSADITSPVTALQVASNFIPEDEGSSNRYFTDTARDLLREVMMSFIRSGSEWTLRDVLLAMRSKKRLEAVLGKTTEGAELLEMHGADARAFHNVLSTARSRLAPFEPVAAMWSRAKTKVSLRDWVTGDMVLVLGNDDSARAAVDAVNRLVFRRCVELSLRQPNSKTRRTWFFLDEVREAGKLDGLSSLLNKGRSRGCCVALGFQDIHGLKAVYGPEVALEILGQCSQKAILRLESEATAKWGSASIGQYEQVDVMQAQSGGLSKDGRRSSSEQWRTADLVMPSELLGLPVTSMRRGLTGYFLTPFVGTFRKTMPLKELITERPTRELAPDFIERSESDQYLEAWGVSDCIRLGLEASKVISPEQANDELSQKRRALAEGQSWDEFSYLENGGER
;
A
#
# COMPACT_ATOMS: atom_id res chain seq x y z
N MET A 1 -0.99 73.51 -37.25
CA MET A 1 -1.47 72.43 -36.43
C MET A 1 -0.83 71.08 -36.77
N MET A 2 0.37 71.01 -37.28
CA MET A 2 1.05 69.72 -37.66
C MET A 2 2.32 69.39 -36.91
N TRP A 3 2.67 70.10 -35.84
CA TRP A 3 3.90 69.86 -35.07
C TRP A 3 3.67 69.24 -33.69
N VAL A 4 2.43 69.11 -33.22
CA VAL A 4 2.11 68.57 -31.89
C VAL A 4 1.89 67.07 -31.95
N SER A 5 1.49 66.53 -33.11
CA SER A 5 1.20 65.09 -33.25
C SER A 5 2.43 64.20 -33.34
N GLY A 6 3.60 64.73 -33.75
CA GLY A 6 4.82 63.95 -33.87
C GLY A 6 5.53 63.72 -32.51
N ALA A 7 5.43 64.66 -31.57
CA ALA A 7 6.07 64.55 -30.26
C ALA A 7 5.36 63.56 -29.32
N VAL A 8 4.03 63.42 -29.40
CA VAL A 8 3.26 62.50 -28.60
C VAL A 8 3.47 61.08 -29.09
N ALA A 9 3.62 60.84 -30.39
CA ALA A 9 3.89 59.51 -30.95
C ALA A 9 5.32 59.02 -30.60
N ALA A 10 6.31 59.92 -30.60
CA ALA A 10 7.67 59.56 -30.24
C ALA A 10 7.86 59.27 -28.75
N THR A 11 7.14 59.94 -27.85
CA THR A 11 7.14 59.67 -26.43
C THR A 11 6.38 58.38 -26.07
N ALA A 12 5.29 58.04 -26.75
CA ALA A 12 4.58 56.81 -26.59
C ALA A 12 5.39 55.61 -27.10
N ALA A 13 6.06 55.71 -28.24
CA ALA A 13 6.93 54.67 -28.77
C ALA A 13 8.17 54.46 -27.92
N GLY A 14 8.80 55.53 -27.37
CA GLY A 14 9.90 55.43 -26.43
C GLY A 14 9.51 54.82 -25.09
N GLY A 15 8.30 55.12 -24.60
CA GLY A 15 7.74 54.51 -23.38
C GLY A 15 7.46 53.02 -23.52
N VAL A 16 6.90 52.59 -24.66
CA VAL A 16 6.62 51.19 -24.95
C VAL A 16 7.90 50.37 -25.16
N LEU A 17 8.87 50.93 -25.89
CA LEU A 17 10.20 50.32 -26.04
C LEU A 17 10.96 50.29 -24.73
N GLY A 18 10.95 51.36 -23.94
CA GLY A 18 11.54 51.38 -22.59
C GLY A 18 10.92 50.39 -21.64
N TRP A 19 9.58 50.22 -21.70
CA TRP A 19 8.85 49.28 -20.89
C TRP A 19 9.09 47.82 -21.32
N SER A 20 9.18 47.55 -22.64
CA SER A 20 9.53 46.23 -23.15
C SER A 20 10.98 45.81 -22.87
N VAL A 21 11.92 46.75 -22.94
CA VAL A 21 13.34 46.52 -22.55
C VAL A 21 13.43 46.36 -21.04
N TRP A 22 12.71 47.15 -20.23
CA TRP A 22 12.63 46.99 -18.79
C TRP A 22 11.99 45.65 -18.37
N ARG A 23 10.93 45.20 -19.03
CA ARG A 23 10.35 43.86 -18.84
C ARG A 23 11.26 42.72 -19.30
N ALA A 24 12.08 42.95 -20.33
CA ALA A 24 13.06 41.97 -20.79
C ALA A 24 14.29 41.88 -19.82
N SER A 25 14.65 42.98 -19.17
CA SER A 25 15.72 43.00 -18.18
C SER A 25 15.31 42.40 -16.81
N LEU A 26 14.02 42.34 -16.52
CA LEU A 26 13.43 41.66 -15.36
C LEU A 26 13.17 40.17 -15.59
N ARG A 27 13.43 39.61 -16.77
CA ARG A 27 13.51 38.16 -16.95
C ARG A 27 14.75 37.72 -16.18
N GLN A 28 14.52 37.16 -14.97
CA GLN A 28 15.53 36.41 -14.23
C GLN A 28 16.24 35.46 -15.22
N ARG A 29 17.50 35.73 -15.50
CA ARG A 29 18.33 34.84 -16.32
C ARG A 29 18.73 33.66 -15.47
N ASN A 30 17.88 32.60 -15.43
CA ASN A 30 18.26 31.31 -14.88
C ASN A 30 19.42 30.77 -15.72
N ARG A 31 20.57 30.51 -15.10
CA ARG A 31 21.73 29.96 -15.79
C ARG A 31 21.79 28.46 -15.68
N ARG A 32 21.49 27.93 -14.51
CA ARG A 32 21.55 26.51 -14.19
C ARG A 32 20.43 26.13 -13.20
N GLY A 33 20.14 24.84 -13.11
CA GLY A 33 19.19 24.29 -12.16
C GLY A 33 17.86 23.90 -12.80
N ARG A 34 16.86 23.67 -11.95
CA ARG A 34 15.50 23.32 -12.41
C ARG A 34 14.72 24.56 -12.83
N ALA A 35 13.77 24.35 -13.74
CA ALA A 35 12.83 25.37 -14.17
C ALA A 35 11.39 24.93 -13.92
N LEU A 36 10.54 25.88 -13.58
CA LEU A 36 9.09 25.66 -13.50
C LEU A 36 8.51 25.86 -14.90
N LEU A 37 7.96 24.79 -15.48
CA LEU A 37 7.41 24.81 -16.83
C LEU A 37 6.10 25.59 -16.89
N SER A 38 5.93 26.33 -17.97
CA SER A 38 4.67 27.02 -18.30
C SER A 38 3.59 26.03 -18.77
N GLY A 39 2.33 26.41 -18.65
CA GLY A 39 1.22 25.55 -19.12
C GLY A 39 1.31 25.20 -20.62
N ARG A 40 1.95 26.02 -21.45
CA ARG A 40 2.16 25.74 -22.90
C ARG A 40 3.20 24.60 -23.08
N GLU A 41 4.31 24.67 -22.37
CA GLU A 41 5.36 23.63 -22.42
C GLU A 41 4.84 22.29 -21.90
N VAL A 42 4.10 22.32 -20.80
CA VAL A 42 3.45 21.14 -20.22
C VAL A 42 2.43 20.51 -21.19
N SER A 43 1.60 21.34 -21.84
CA SER A 43 0.63 20.86 -22.83
C SER A 43 1.29 20.30 -24.09
N ALA A 44 2.42 20.83 -24.51
CA ALA A 44 3.18 20.28 -25.64
C ALA A 44 3.73 18.89 -25.29
N ALA A 45 4.39 18.74 -24.16
CA ALA A 45 4.92 17.45 -23.69
C ALA A 45 3.82 16.38 -23.49
N SER A 46 2.63 16.80 -22.99
CA SER A 46 1.49 15.91 -22.82
C SER A 46 0.94 15.35 -24.14
N ARG A 47 0.97 16.12 -25.23
CA ARG A 47 0.48 15.67 -26.55
C ARG A 47 1.38 14.64 -27.21
N GLU A 48 2.64 14.60 -26.87
CA GLU A 48 3.64 13.65 -27.39
C GLU A 48 3.64 12.32 -26.60
N ALA A 49 2.92 12.27 -25.47
CA ALA A 49 2.85 11.08 -24.65
C ALA A 49 1.85 10.05 -25.22
N ASP A 50 2.25 8.79 -25.20
CA ASP A 50 1.52 7.63 -25.74
C ASP A 50 0.89 6.73 -24.67
N GLY A 51 0.98 7.12 -23.40
CA GLY A 51 0.45 6.34 -22.28
C GLY A 51 -0.98 6.73 -21.92
N GLU A 52 -1.58 5.96 -21.04
CA GLU A 52 -2.97 6.09 -20.60
C GLU A 52 -3.08 6.81 -19.25
N ILE A 53 -1.99 6.78 -18.47
CA ILE A 53 -1.94 7.38 -17.13
C ILE A 53 -1.56 8.85 -17.20
N SER A 54 -2.27 9.67 -16.46
CA SER A 54 -1.96 11.09 -16.28
C SER A 54 -1.45 11.39 -14.87
N TRP A 55 -0.54 12.37 -14.75
CA TRP A 55 -0.06 12.86 -13.47
C TRP A 55 -0.16 14.39 -13.42
N GLY A 56 -0.92 14.91 -12.46
CA GLY A 56 -1.24 16.32 -12.44
C GLY A 56 -2.01 16.81 -13.66
N GLY A 57 -2.81 15.95 -14.30
CA GLY A 57 -3.54 16.25 -15.52
C GLY A 57 -2.66 16.35 -16.78
N VAL A 58 -1.50 15.72 -16.75
CA VAL A 58 -0.54 15.63 -17.86
C VAL A 58 -0.34 14.16 -18.20
N GLN A 59 -0.61 13.81 -19.46
CA GLN A 59 -0.41 12.44 -19.95
C GLN A 59 1.05 12.04 -19.85
N LEU A 60 1.33 10.84 -19.37
CA LEU A 60 2.66 10.30 -19.28
C LEU A 60 2.92 9.27 -20.38
N PRO A 61 4.18 9.07 -20.81
CA PRO A 61 4.49 7.99 -21.74
C PRO A 61 4.29 6.63 -21.07
N LYS A 62 3.92 5.61 -21.84
CA LYS A 62 3.53 4.27 -21.36
C LYS A 62 4.57 3.62 -20.43
N HIS A 63 5.85 3.88 -20.65
CA HIS A 63 6.92 3.35 -19.80
C HIS A 63 7.09 4.09 -18.45
N ALA A 64 6.38 5.20 -18.24
CA ALA A 64 6.41 5.97 -17.00
C ALA A 64 5.65 5.30 -15.85
N GLU A 65 4.73 4.39 -16.14
CA GLU A 65 3.92 3.70 -15.15
C GLU A 65 4.78 2.99 -14.07
N THR A 66 5.86 2.34 -14.49
CA THR A 66 6.77 1.61 -13.59
C THR A 66 7.79 2.48 -12.86
N SER A 67 7.66 3.81 -12.94
CA SER A 67 8.61 4.73 -12.30
C SER A 67 8.20 5.21 -10.90
N HIS A 68 7.24 4.58 -10.31
CA HIS A 68 6.68 4.79 -8.98
C HIS A 68 6.21 6.23 -8.70
N PHE A 69 5.11 6.33 -7.98
CA PHE A 69 4.40 7.59 -7.72
C PHE A 69 4.39 7.89 -6.23
N MET A 70 4.45 9.15 -5.87
CA MET A 70 4.17 9.59 -4.52
C MET A 70 3.33 10.87 -4.51
N CYS A 71 2.42 10.96 -3.55
CA CYS A 71 1.61 12.13 -3.29
C CYS A 71 1.77 12.55 -1.82
N CYS A 72 2.32 13.74 -1.59
CA CYS A 72 2.46 14.33 -0.27
C CYS A 72 1.49 15.48 -0.09
N GLY A 73 0.73 15.49 1.00
CA GLY A 73 -0.20 16.57 1.29
C GLY A 73 -0.98 16.34 2.58
N THR A 74 -1.31 17.44 3.27
CA THR A 74 -2.12 17.41 4.49
C THR A 74 -3.57 16.99 4.22
N THR A 75 -4.34 16.76 5.27
CA THR A 75 -5.78 16.49 5.17
C THR A 75 -6.49 17.63 4.41
N GLY A 76 -7.37 17.28 3.47
CA GLY A 76 -8.08 18.26 2.63
C GLY A 76 -7.23 18.90 1.52
N SER A 77 -5.97 18.48 1.32
CA SER A 77 -5.13 18.95 0.21
C SER A 77 -5.49 18.33 -1.14
N GLY A 78 -6.27 17.23 -1.16
CA GLY A 78 -6.64 16.49 -2.36
C GLY A 78 -5.75 15.28 -2.67
N LYS A 79 -5.00 14.76 -1.67
CA LYS A 79 -4.14 13.58 -1.80
C LYS A 79 -4.93 12.37 -2.32
N SER A 80 -6.01 11.96 -1.63
CA SER A 80 -6.84 10.82 -2.03
C SER A 80 -7.48 11.03 -3.42
N LEU A 81 -7.85 12.27 -3.79
CA LEU A 81 -8.34 12.57 -5.14
C LEU A 81 -7.26 12.38 -6.21
N THR A 82 -6.03 12.77 -5.91
CA THR A 82 -4.88 12.60 -6.84
C THR A 82 -4.57 11.12 -7.04
N LEU A 83 -4.53 10.34 -5.95
CA LEU A 83 -4.28 8.90 -6.00
C LEU A 83 -5.48 8.13 -6.56
N GLY A 84 -6.71 8.51 -6.21
CA GLY A 84 -7.94 7.91 -6.75
C GLY A 84 -8.04 8.05 -8.26
N ARG A 85 -7.62 9.21 -8.82
CA ARG A 85 -7.50 9.35 -10.28
C ARG A 85 -6.48 8.38 -10.87
N LEU A 86 -5.31 8.24 -10.25
CA LEU A 86 -4.29 7.30 -10.69
C LEU A 86 -4.79 5.85 -10.61
N ILE A 87 -5.48 5.48 -9.52
CA ILE A 87 -6.10 4.15 -9.37
C ILE A 87 -7.08 3.88 -10.50
N ARG A 88 -7.96 4.84 -10.80
CA ARG A 88 -8.91 4.72 -11.89
C ARG A 88 -8.23 4.48 -13.22
N GLU A 89 -7.34 5.38 -13.66
CA GLU A 89 -6.64 5.28 -14.92
C GLU A 89 -5.81 3.99 -15.03
N ALA A 90 -5.21 3.53 -13.92
CA ALA A 90 -4.42 2.29 -13.87
C ALA A 90 -5.28 1.02 -13.97
N LEU A 91 -6.52 1.06 -13.47
CA LEU A 91 -7.41 -0.11 -13.42
C LEU A 91 -8.42 -0.15 -14.57
N GLU A 92 -8.67 0.96 -15.29
CA GLU A 92 -9.50 0.97 -16.51
C GLU A 92 -9.01 -0.05 -17.54
N GLU A 93 -7.71 -0.30 -17.61
CA GLU A 93 -7.09 -1.27 -18.50
C GLU A 93 -7.04 -2.71 -17.92
N ALA A 94 -7.53 -2.91 -16.69
CA ALA A 94 -7.52 -4.21 -16.05
C ALA A 94 -8.70 -5.06 -16.56
N GLN A 95 -8.41 -5.98 -17.46
CA GLN A 95 -9.34 -6.95 -18.03
C GLN A 95 -8.77 -8.35 -17.87
N VAL A 96 -9.63 -9.36 -17.99
CA VAL A 96 -9.17 -10.76 -17.95
C VAL A 96 -8.22 -11.02 -19.12
N GLY A 97 -7.00 -11.45 -18.81
CA GLY A 97 -5.93 -11.69 -19.78
C GLY A 97 -5.04 -10.48 -20.06
N SER A 98 -5.24 -9.35 -19.37
CA SER A 98 -4.43 -8.13 -19.57
C SER A 98 -3.07 -8.15 -18.89
N ASP A 99 -2.79 -9.15 -18.02
CA ASP A 99 -1.62 -9.23 -17.13
C ASP A 99 -1.51 -7.99 -16.21
N ARG A 100 -2.69 -7.51 -15.73
CA ARG A 100 -2.82 -6.35 -14.83
C ARG A 100 -3.51 -6.73 -13.54
N ARG A 101 -2.94 -6.37 -12.43
CA ARG A 101 -3.46 -6.60 -11.08
C ARG A 101 -3.09 -5.48 -10.14
N ALA A 102 -3.79 -5.42 -9.02
CA ALA A 102 -3.48 -4.46 -7.98
C ALA A 102 -3.59 -5.06 -6.58
N LEU A 103 -2.78 -4.52 -5.67
CA LEU A 103 -2.98 -4.59 -4.24
C LEU A 103 -3.28 -3.16 -3.76
N VAL A 104 -4.40 -2.99 -3.09
CA VAL A 104 -4.85 -1.71 -2.53
C VAL A 104 -4.88 -1.84 -1.01
N TYR A 105 -4.13 -1.00 -0.32
CA TYR A 105 -4.22 -0.87 1.13
C TYR A 105 -5.24 0.22 1.47
N ASP A 106 -6.38 -0.20 1.96
CA ASP A 106 -7.50 0.66 2.33
C ASP A 106 -7.48 0.97 3.83
N ALA A 107 -6.74 2.01 4.20
CA ALA A 107 -6.61 2.43 5.60
C ALA A 107 -7.91 3.01 6.19
N LYS A 108 -8.84 3.45 5.33
CA LYS A 108 -10.05 4.19 5.72
C LYS A 108 -11.35 3.45 5.47
N THR A 109 -11.28 2.27 4.88
CA THR A 109 -12.45 1.49 4.46
C THR A 109 -13.39 2.24 3.49
N GLU A 110 -12.82 3.05 2.57
CA GLU A 110 -13.55 3.86 1.58
C GLU A 110 -13.43 3.30 0.15
N MET A 111 -12.51 2.35 -0.08
CA MET A 111 -12.15 1.90 -1.43
C MET A 111 -13.21 1.01 -2.10
N ALA A 112 -14.08 0.37 -1.34
CA ALA A 112 -15.07 -0.55 -1.91
C ALA A 112 -16.07 0.17 -2.82
N SER A 113 -16.62 1.30 -2.40
CA SER A 113 -17.52 2.10 -3.24
C SER A 113 -16.77 2.72 -4.43
N GLU A 114 -15.54 3.21 -4.24
CA GLU A 114 -14.73 3.76 -5.31
C GLU A 114 -14.42 2.71 -6.39
N LEU A 115 -13.95 1.51 -6.00
CA LEU A 115 -13.69 0.42 -6.94
C LEU A 115 -14.97 -0.08 -7.63
N SER A 116 -16.10 -0.15 -6.90
CA SER A 116 -17.38 -0.52 -7.50
C SER A 116 -17.84 0.51 -8.55
N ALA A 117 -17.53 1.80 -8.33
CA ALA A 117 -17.85 2.86 -9.29
C ALA A 117 -17.09 2.70 -10.63
N LEU A 118 -15.89 2.11 -10.62
CA LEU A 118 -15.10 1.89 -11.83
C LEU A 118 -15.70 0.81 -12.75
N GLY A 119 -16.47 -0.13 -12.20
CA GLY A 119 -17.05 -1.20 -12.99
C GLY A 119 -16.05 -2.16 -13.59
N LEU A 120 -15.06 -2.51 -12.81
CA LEU A 120 -13.98 -3.38 -13.23
C LEU A 120 -14.48 -4.72 -13.77
N GLU A 121 -13.89 -5.20 -14.83
CA GLU A 121 -14.17 -6.53 -15.40
C GLU A 121 -13.38 -7.64 -14.68
N VAL A 122 -12.41 -7.27 -13.84
CA VAL A 122 -11.62 -8.19 -13.03
C VAL A 122 -12.19 -8.33 -11.61
N PRO A 123 -12.02 -9.50 -10.96
CA PRO A 123 -12.46 -9.70 -9.59
C PRO A 123 -11.84 -8.71 -8.61
N VAL A 124 -12.65 -8.17 -7.71
CA VAL A 124 -12.20 -7.40 -6.54
C VAL A 124 -12.36 -8.29 -5.31
N VAL A 125 -11.26 -8.59 -4.65
CA VAL A 125 -11.18 -9.53 -3.53
C VAL A 125 -10.80 -8.78 -2.26
N TYR A 126 -11.62 -8.87 -1.23
CA TYR A 126 -11.39 -8.23 0.07
C TYR A 126 -10.77 -9.25 1.02
N LEU A 127 -9.64 -8.92 1.65
CA LEU A 127 -9.01 -9.74 2.69
C LEU A 127 -9.26 -9.20 4.11
N ASN A 128 -10.02 -8.11 4.25
CA ASN A 128 -10.41 -7.62 5.57
C ASN A 128 -11.38 -8.62 6.24
N PRO A 129 -10.97 -9.33 7.32
CA PRO A 129 -11.81 -10.36 7.94
C PRO A 129 -13.11 -9.82 8.55
N PHE A 130 -13.15 -8.52 8.90
CA PHE A 130 -14.31 -7.85 9.51
C PHE A 130 -15.37 -7.43 8.49
N ASP A 131 -15.06 -7.46 7.19
CA ASP A 131 -16.04 -7.23 6.12
C ASP A 131 -16.73 -8.55 5.74
N GLU A 132 -18.07 -8.55 5.65
CA GLU A 132 -18.84 -9.75 5.28
C GLU A 132 -18.46 -10.32 3.90
N ARG A 133 -17.99 -9.48 2.99
CA ARG A 133 -17.55 -9.86 1.64
C ARG A 133 -16.16 -10.50 1.61
N CYS A 134 -15.48 -10.64 2.75
CA CYS A 134 -14.09 -11.07 2.76
C CYS A 134 -13.91 -12.47 2.19
N SER A 135 -12.79 -12.65 1.51
CA SER A 135 -12.23 -13.95 1.18
C SER A 135 -11.21 -14.37 2.22
N GLN A 136 -11.11 -15.67 2.47
CA GLN A 136 -10.06 -16.24 3.29
C GLN A 136 -8.75 -16.28 2.50
N TRP A 137 -7.64 -15.90 3.12
CA TRP A 137 -6.33 -16.19 2.54
C TRP A 137 -6.06 -17.71 2.57
N ASP A 138 -5.82 -18.30 1.41
CA ASP A 138 -5.41 -19.71 1.30
C ASP A 138 -3.93 -19.86 1.69
N MET A 139 -3.70 -19.95 3.00
CA MET A 139 -2.36 -20.08 3.55
C MET A 139 -1.71 -21.39 3.13
N SER A 140 -2.48 -22.49 2.99
CA SER A 140 -1.96 -23.80 2.61
C SER A 140 -1.38 -23.80 1.20
N ALA A 141 -1.99 -23.07 0.26
CA ALA A 141 -1.48 -22.92 -1.09
C ALA A 141 -0.22 -22.03 -1.17
N ASP A 142 -0.10 -21.03 -0.29
CA ASP A 142 0.98 -20.04 -0.35
C ASP A 142 2.19 -20.37 0.52
N ILE A 143 1.99 -21.08 1.64
CA ILE A 143 3.03 -21.42 2.62
C ILE A 143 3.39 -22.89 2.44
N THR A 144 4.38 -23.14 1.59
CA THR A 144 4.73 -24.50 1.12
C THR A 144 6.17 -24.89 1.39
N SER A 145 6.92 -24.08 2.16
CA SER A 145 8.34 -24.32 2.43
C SER A 145 8.73 -23.92 3.85
N PRO A 146 9.84 -24.50 4.39
CA PRO A 146 10.35 -24.12 5.71
C PRO A 146 10.63 -22.63 5.85
N VAL A 147 11.10 -21.98 4.79
CA VAL A 147 11.39 -20.54 4.77
C VAL A 147 10.11 -19.73 4.94
N THR A 148 9.06 -20.06 4.18
CA THR A 148 7.78 -19.34 4.29
C THR A 148 7.08 -19.62 5.61
N ALA A 149 7.14 -20.84 6.14
CA ALA A 149 6.61 -21.18 7.46
C ALA A 149 7.32 -20.40 8.57
N LEU A 150 8.66 -20.27 8.50
CA LEU A 150 9.43 -19.48 9.47
C LEU A 150 9.06 -17.99 9.40
N GLN A 151 8.88 -17.44 8.21
CA GLN A 151 8.47 -16.03 8.04
C GLN A 151 7.11 -15.76 8.68
N VAL A 152 6.15 -16.66 8.48
CA VAL A 152 4.83 -16.57 9.12
C VAL A 152 4.92 -16.69 10.62
N ALA A 153 5.66 -17.67 11.14
CA ALA A 153 5.85 -17.86 12.56
C ALA A 153 6.51 -16.64 13.23
N SER A 154 7.52 -16.05 12.58
CA SER A 154 8.20 -14.84 13.07
C SER A 154 7.32 -13.58 13.03
N ASN A 155 6.35 -13.54 12.13
CA ASN A 155 5.38 -12.44 12.08
C ASN A 155 4.33 -12.54 13.20
N PHE A 156 3.83 -13.74 13.47
CA PHE A 156 2.84 -13.96 14.52
C PHE A 156 3.45 -13.97 15.92
N ILE A 157 4.69 -14.45 16.05
CA ILE A 157 5.45 -14.46 17.31
C ILE A 157 6.78 -13.73 17.05
N PRO A 158 6.81 -12.39 17.09
CA PRO A 158 8.02 -11.61 16.86
C PRO A 158 9.05 -11.82 17.98
N GLU A 159 10.30 -11.49 17.70
CA GLU A 159 11.39 -11.58 18.67
C GLU A 159 11.19 -10.59 19.83
N ASP A 160 11.48 -11.04 21.04
CA ASP A 160 11.55 -10.18 22.22
C ASP A 160 13.00 -9.70 22.41
N GLU A 161 13.30 -8.52 21.92
CA GLU A 161 14.62 -7.90 22.11
C GLU A 161 14.85 -7.60 23.61
N GLY A 162 15.83 -8.24 24.21
CA GLY A 162 16.31 -7.94 25.57
C GLY A 162 15.49 -8.53 26.74
N SER A 163 14.55 -9.46 26.50
CA SER A 163 13.76 -10.05 27.57
C SER A 163 14.38 -11.33 28.14
N SER A 164 14.18 -11.56 29.44
CA SER A 164 14.50 -12.84 30.13
C SER A 164 13.65 -14.01 29.61
N ASN A 165 12.61 -13.72 28.82
CA ASN A 165 11.66 -14.71 28.30
C ASN A 165 11.97 -15.17 26.87
N ARG A 166 13.12 -14.79 26.30
CA ARG A 166 13.50 -15.11 24.92
C ARG A 166 13.39 -16.59 24.59
N TYR A 167 13.82 -17.46 25.51
CA TYR A 167 13.71 -18.90 25.32
C TYR A 167 12.27 -19.36 25.05
N PHE A 168 11.30 -18.87 25.81
CA PHE A 168 9.90 -19.27 25.67
C PHE A 168 9.30 -18.74 24.35
N THR A 169 9.68 -17.53 23.96
CA THR A 169 9.23 -16.92 22.69
C THR A 169 9.83 -17.64 21.48
N ASP A 170 11.12 -17.93 21.50
CA ASP A 170 11.81 -18.65 20.42
C ASP A 170 11.27 -20.07 20.28
N THR A 171 11.10 -20.80 21.39
CA THR A 171 10.51 -22.14 21.37
C THR A 171 9.04 -22.12 20.90
N ALA A 172 8.26 -21.14 21.33
CA ALA A 172 6.87 -20.99 20.86
C ALA A 172 6.80 -20.74 19.33
N ARG A 173 7.74 -19.96 18.80
CA ARG A 173 7.88 -19.72 17.36
C ARG A 173 8.29 -20.99 16.61
N ASP A 174 9.22 -21.76 17.14
CA ASP A 174 9.65 -23.03 16.56
C ASP A 174 8.51 -24.05 16.54
N LEU A 175 7.73 -24.16 17.61
CA LEU A 175 6.53 -25.00 17.65
C LEU A 175 5.49 -24.56 16.61
N LEU A 176 5.25 -23.24 16.49
CA LEU A 176 4.32 -22.70 15.50
C LEU A 176 4.77 -23.01 14.07
N ARG A 177 6.06 -22.84 13.78
CA ARG A 177 6.66 -23.22 12.50
C ARG A 177 6.46 -24.70 12.23
N GLU A 178 6.73 -25.56 13.21
CA GLU A 178 6.66 -27.00 13.02
C GLU A 178 5.23 -27.52 12.88
N VAL A 179 4.25 -26.87 13.51
CA VAL A 179 2.81 -27.14 13.25
C VAL A 179 2.49 -26.93 11.77
N MET A 180 2.89 -25.78 11.20
CA MET A 180 2.70 -25.53 9.76
C MET A 180 3.45 -26.54 8.90
N MET A 181 4.69 -26.87 9.26
CA MET A 181 5.49 -27.88 8.56
C MET A 181 4.87 -29.27 8.60
N SER A 182 4.27 -29.65 9.73
CA SER A 182 3.56 -30.92 9.89
C SER A 182 2.36 -31.01 8.95
N PHE A 183 1.58 -29.91 8.81
CA PHE A 183 0.48 -29.84 7.83
C PHE A 183 1.00 -29.87 6.38
N ILE A 184 2.08 -29.17 6.08
CA ILE A 184 2.70 -29.16 4.73
C ILE A 184 3.18 -30.56 4.35
N ARG A 185 3.90 -31.26 5.24
CA ARG A 185 4.42 -32.61 4.98
C ARG A 185 3.33 -33.66 4.84
N SER A 186 2.23 -33.50 5.58
CA SER A 186 1.07 -34.40 5.46
C SER A 186 0.17 -34.12 4.25
N GLY A 187 0.48 -33.06 3.47
CA GLY A 187 -0.34 -32.67 2.32
C GLY A 187 -1.75 -32.20 2.68
N SER A 188 -1.99 -31.84 3.95
CA SER A 188 -3.30 -31.40 4.40
C SER A 188 -3.59 -29.98 3.91
N GLU A 189 -4.83 -29.70 3.53
CA GLU A 189 -5.34 -28.34 3.43
C GLU A 189 -5.55 -27.80 4.84
N TRP A 190 -4.96 -26.68 5.15
CA TRP A 190 -5.02 -26.08 6.49
C TRP A 190 -5.25 -24.57 6.42
N THR A 191 -5.75 -24.02 7.51
CA THR A 191 -6.11 -22.61 7.63
C THR A 191 -5.43 -21.99 8.84
N LEU A 192 -5.52 -20.66 9.00
CA LEU A 192 -5.07 -19.98 10.21
C LEU A 192 -5.76 -20.53 11.46
N ARG A 193 -7.08 -20.83 11.36
CA ARG A 193 -7.84 -21.47 12.44
C ARG A 193 -7.18 -22.76 12.92
N ASP A 194 -6.76 -23.60 11.98
CA ASP A 194 -6.16 -24.89 12.32
C ASP A 194 -4.83 -24.75 13.05
N VAL A 195 -4.01 -23.81 12.62
CA VAL A 195 -2.72 -23.49 13.26
C VAL A 195 -2.94 -22.98 14.69
N LEU A 196 -3.89 -22.06 14.89
CA LEU A 196 -4.20 -21.51 16.21
C LEU A 196 -4.78 -22.60 17.15
N LEU A 197 -5.69 -23.43 16.64
CA LEU A 197 -6.27 -24.51 17.41
C LEU A 197 -5.25 -25.59 17.79
N ALA A 198 -4.28 -25.90 16.92
CA ALA A 198 -3.17 -26.80 17.24
C ALA A 198 -2.35 -26.29 18.43
N MET A 199 -2.05 -24.98 18.47
CA MET A 199 -1.27 -24.33 19.52
C MET A 199 -2.07 -24.11 20.83
N ARG A 200 -3.37 -24.36 20.85
CA ARG A 200 -4.26 -24.04 21.98
C ARG A 200 -4.13 -25.01 23.16
N SER A 201 -3.70 -26.26 22.92
CA SER A 201 -3.53 -27.26 23.97
C SER A 201 -2.43 -28.26 23.66
N LYS A 202 -1.79 -28.80 24.72
CA LYS A 202 -0.76 -29.83 24.59
C LYS A 202 -1.28 -31.04 23.80
N LYS A 203 -2.50 -31.51 24.08
CA LYS A 203 -3.14 -32.67 23.43
C LYS A 203 -3.26 -32.47 21.91
N ARG A 204 -3.70 -31.30 21.47
CA ARG A 204 -3.83 -30.97 20.03
C ARG A 204 -2.47 -30.83 19.36
N LEU A 205 -1.55 -30.16 20.03
CA LEU A 205 -0.18 -29.98 19.54
C LEU A 205 0.52 -31.34 19.34
N GLU A 206 0.43 -32.24 20.32
CA GLU A 206 0.96 -33.61 20.23
C GLU A 206 0.34 -34.42 19.10
N ALA A 207 -0.98 -34.26 18.86
CA ALA A 207 -1.66 -34.93 17.76
C ALA A 207 -1.20 -34.44 16.37
N VAL A 208 -0.89 -33.15 16.24
CA VAL A 208 -0.39 -32.57 14.97
C VAL A 208 1.08 -32.91 14.78
N LEU A 209 1.94 -32.64 15.75
CA LEU A 209 3.39 -32.83 15.63
C LEU A 209 3.78 -34.31 15.59
N GLY A 210 3.05 -35.18 16.28
CA GLY A 210 3.29 -36.61 16.25
C GLY A 210 3.06 -37.29 14.90
N LYS A 211 2.56 -36.59 13.90
CA LYS A 211 2.41 -37.08 12.51
C LYS A 211 3.73 -37.11 11.73
N THR A 212 4.73 -36.40 12.17
CA THR A 212 6.03 -36.26 11.50
C THR A 212 7.17 -36.57 12.43
N THR A 213 8.26 -37.12 11.91
CA THR A 213 9.44 -37.47 12.70
C THR A 213 10.02 -36.24 13.39
N GLU A 214 10.17 -35.14 12.65
CA GLU A 214 10.76 -33.90 13.16
C GLU A 214 9.86 -33.24 14.22
N GLY A 215 8.54 -33.32 14.06
CA GLY A 215 7.59 -32.86 15.06
C GLY A 215 7.63 -33.69 16.34
N ALA A 216 7.76 -35.01 16.21
CA ALA A 216 7.91 -35.91 17.38
C ALA A 216 9.22 -35.65 18.13
N GLU A 217 10.34 -35.47 17.41
CA GLU A 217 11.64 -35.11 17.98
C GLU A 217 11.59 -33.77 18.75
N LEU A 218 10.90 -32.78 18.19
CA LEU A 218 10.71 -31.47 18.83
C LEU A 218 9.87 -31.59 20.13
N LEU A 219 8.83 -32.44 20.12
CA LEU A 219 8.03 -32.73 21.31
C LEU A 219 8.87 -33.45 22.39
N GLU A 220 9.72 -34.40 22.02
CA GLU A 220 10.59 -35.08 22.94
C GLU A 220 11.59 -34.11 23.57
N MET A 221 12.22 -33.27 22.76
CA MET A 221 13.19 -32.27 23.22
C MET A 221 12.61 -31.29 24.25
N HIS A 222 11.41 -30.76 24.00
CA HIS A 222 10.80 -29.71 24.83
C HIS A 222 9.78 -30.26 25.84
N GLY A 223 9.23 -31.46 25.62
CA GLY A 223 8.18 -32.06 26.42
C GLY A 223 8.68 -32.69 27.72
N ALA A 224 10.00 -32.91 27.88
CA ALA A 224 10.62 -33.55 29.04
C ALA A 224 10.38 -32.76 30.35
N ASP A 225 10.40 -31.41 30.30
CA ASP A 225 10.03 -30.54 31.42
C ASP A 225 8.60 -30.02 31.23
N ALA A 226 7.64 -30.62 31.91
CA ALA A 226 6.23 -30.27 31.82
C ALA A 226 5.95 -28.79 32.20
N ARG A 227 6.73 -28.23 33.14
CA ARG A 227 6.56 -26.83 33.59
C ARG A 227 7.08 -25.85 32.55
N ALA A 228 8.28 -26.10 32.02
CA ALA A 228 8.84 -25.28 30.93
C ALA A 228 7.95 -25.33 29.69
N PHE A 229 7.45 -26.51 29.30
CA PHE A 229 6.55 -26.69 28.18
C PHE A 229 5.22 -25.94 28.37
N HIS A 230 4.66 -25.96 29.57
CA HIS A 230 3.46 -25.19 29.92
C HIS A 230 3.68 -23.68 29.72
N ASN A 231 4.84 -23.16 30.14
CA ASN A 231 5.20 -21.75 29.94
C ASN A 231 5.35 -21.39 28.46
N VAL A 232 5.94 -22.27 27.64
CA VAL A 232 6.02 -22.10 26.18
C VAL A 232 4.63 -22.00 25.57
N LEU A 233 3.72 -22.92 25.90
CA LEU A 233 2.34 -22.89 25.40
C LEU A 233 1.58 -21.66 25.88
N SER A 234 1.77 -21.23 27.12
CA SER A 234 1.17 -20.00 27.65
C SER A 234 1.65 -18.78 26.88
N THR A 235 2.95 -18.70 26.59
CA THR A 235 3.55 -17.65 25.76
C THR A 235 2.97 -17.67 24.36
N ALA A 236 2.92 -18.83 23.71
CA ALA A 236 2.33 -18.99 22.37
C ALA A 236 0.88 -18.51 22.34
N ARG A 237 0.05 -18.94 23.30
CA ARG A 237 -1.36 -18.54 23.39
C ARG A 237 -1.53 -17.02 23.56
N SER A 238 -0.75 -16.41 24.43
CA SER A 238 -0.77 -14.97 24.65
C SER A 238 -0.45 -14.19 23.36
N ARG A 239 0.57 -14.64 22.61
CA ARG A 239 0.97 -14.00 21.33
C ARG A 239 -0.01 -14.25 20.19
N LEU A 240 -0.67 -15.40 20.19
CA LEU A 240 -1.59 -15.79 19.12
C LEU A 240 -3.05 -15.37 19.37
N ALA A 241 -3.43 -15.08 20.62
CA ALA A 241 -4.80 -14.69 20.98
C ALA A 241 -5.37 -13.52 20.14
N PRO A 242 -4.62 -12.45 19.80
CA PRO A 242 -5.15 -11.38 18.95
C PRO A 242 -5.60 -11.84 17.56
N PHE A 243 -5.08 -12.95 17.05
CA PHE A 243 -5.42 -13.47 15.73
C PHE A 243 -6.65 -14.41 15.73
N GLU A 244 -7.16 -14.78 16.90
CA GLU A 244 -8.34 -15.65 17.00
C GLU A 244 -9.58 -15.09 16.28
N PRO A 245 -9.95 -13.79 16.43
CA PRO A 245 -11.07 -13.22 15.67
C PRO A 245 -10.84 -13.26 14.16
N VAL A 246 -9.62 -12.95 13.69
CA VAL A 246 -9.27 -13.01 12.27
C VAL A 246 -9.47 -14.43 11.72
N ALA A 247 -8.95 -15.43 12.43
CA ALA A 247 -9.07 -16.84 12.04
C ALA A 247 -10.53 -17.34 12.06
N ALA A 248 -11.31 -16.89 13.05
CA ALA A 248 -12.73 -17.21 13.17
C ALA A 248 -13.53 -16.67 11.98
N MET A 249 -13.37 -15.38 11.67
CA MET A 249 -14.07 -14.73 10.57
C MET A 249 -13.65 -15.28 9.21
N TRP A 250 -12.35 -15.52 8.99
CA TRP A 250 -11.88 -16.14 7.76
C TRP A 250 -12.41 -17.57 7.60
N SER A 251 -12.53 -18.35 8.66
CA SER A 251 -13.09 -19.72 8.56
C SER A 251 -14.54 -19.76 8.08
N ARG A 252 -15.25 -18.63 8.17
CA ARG A 252 -16.64 -18.47 7.67
C ARG A 252 -16.71 -17.76 6.32
N ALA A 253 -15.58 -17.41 5.71
CA ALA A 253 -15.55 -16.82 4.38
C ALA A 253 -16.02 -17.83 3.32
N LYS A 254 -16.84 -17.37 2.37
CA LYS A 254 -17.40 -18.21 1.30
C LYS A 254 -16.38 -18.53 0.20
N THR A 255 -15.34 -17.73 0.10
CA THR A 255 -14.32 -17.82 -0.96
C THR A 255 -12.93 -17.81 -0.36
N LYS A 256 -11.98 -18.41 -1.07
CA LYS A 256 -10.57 -18.40 -0.73
C LYS A 256 -9.78 -17.71 -1.84
N VAL A 257 -8.66 -17.08 -1.50
CA VAL A 257 -7.73 -16.49 -2.46
C VAL A 257 -6.30 -16.91 -2.13
N SER A 258 -5.59 -17.42 -3.14
CA SER A 258 -4.15 -17.64 -3.09
C SER A 258 -3.42 -16.40 -3.63
N LEU A 259 -2.36 -15.99 -2.97
CA LEU A 259 -1.51 -14.89 -3.44
C LEU A 259 -0.66 -15.31 -4.66
N ARG A 260 -0.47 -16.62 -4.88
CA ARG A 260 0.14 -17.15 -6.11
C ARG A 260 -0.79 -16.96 -7.29
N ASP A 261 -2.10 -17.18 -7.11
CA ASP A 261 -3.09 -16.93 -8.15
C ASP A 261 -3.24 -15.43 -8.41
N TRP A 262 -3.18 -14.62 -7.36
CA TRP A 262 -3.18 -13.16 -7.51
C TRP A 262 -2.02 -12.67 -8.37
N VAL A 263 -0.79 -13.15 -8.16
CA VAL A 263 0.39 -12.64 -8.89
C VAL A 263 0.43 -13.06 -10.36
N THR A 264 -0.31 -14.09 -10.74
CA THR A 264 -0.38 -14.61 -12.12
C THR A 264 -1.71 -14.32 -12.81
N GLY A 265 -2.75 -13.98 -12.04
CA GLY A 265 -4.07 -13.64 -12.54
C GLY A 265 -4.27 -12.12 -12.71
N ASP A 266 -5.49 -11.74 -13.06
CA ASP A 266 -5.93 -10.36 -13.17
C ASP A 266 -7.01 -10.12 -12.10
N MET A 267 -6.64 -9.53 -10.97
CA MET A 267 -7.57 -9.21 -9.88
C MET A 267 -7.06 -8.04 -9.03
N VAL A 268 -7.97 -7.40 -8.35
CA VAL A 268 -7.69 -6.36 -7.35
C VAL A 268 -7.83 -6.98 -5.96
N LEU A 269 -6.74 -6.99 -5.18
CA LEU A 269 -6.71 -7.44 -3.80
C LEU A 269 -6.78 -6.22 -2.88
N VAL A 270 -7.78 -6.17 -2.00
CA VAL A 270 -7.99 -5.08 -1.06
C VAL A 270 -7.65 -5.54 0.35
N LEU A 271 -6.67 -4.90 0.97
CA LEU A 271 -6.31 -5.06 2.37
C LEU A 271 -6.99 -3.95 3.16
N GLY A 272 -7.96 -4.31 3.96
CA GLY A 272 -8.67 -3.34 4.81
C GLY A 272 -8.07 -3.23 6.21
N ASN A 273 -8.59 -2.30 6.98
CA ASN A 273 -8.23 -2.08 8.38
C ASN A 273 -9.48 -2.16 9.27
N ASP A 274 -9.27 -2.43 10.55
CA ASP A 274 -10.29 -2.37 11.59
C ASP A 274 -9.65 -1.90 12.90
N ASP A 275 -10.16 -0.79 13.45
CA ASP A 275 -9.56 -0.18 14.63
C ASP A 275 -9.76 -1.02 15.90
N SER A 276 -10.80 -1.86 15.97
CA SER A 276 -11.08 -2.72 17.12
C SER A 276 -10.10 -3.89 17.25
N ALA A 277 -9.54 -4.36 16.12
CA ALA A 277 -8.59 -5.47 16.05
C ALA A 277 -7.29 -5.10 15.30
N ARG A 278 -6.94 -3.82 15.29
CA ARG A 278 -5.87 -3.23 14.48
C ARG A 278 -4.56 -4.01 14.55
N ALA A 279 -4.12 -4.40 15.76
CA ALA A 279 -2.84 -5.11 15.91
C ALA A 279 -2.78 -6.43 15.13
N ALA A 280 -3.87 -7.19 15.10
CA ALA A 280 -3.96 -8.46 14.38
C ALA A 280 -4.09 -8.24 12.88
N VAL A 281 -4.98 -7.32 12.47
CA VAL A 281 -5.21 -7.00 11.04
C VAL A 281 -3.94 -6.44 10.41
N ASP A 282 -3.26 -5.50 11.07
CA ASP A 282 -2.00 -4.94 10.59
C ASP A 282 -0.91 -5.99 10.44
N ALA A 283 -0.78 -6.92 11.40
CA ALA A 283 0.21 -7.99 11.32
C ALA A 283 -0.05 -8.91 10.12
N VAL A 284 -1.31 -9.28 9.90
CA VAL A 284 -1.72 -10.09 8.74
C VAL A 284 -1.52 -9.32 7.43
N ASN A 285 -1.93 -8.05 7.36
CA ASN A 285 -1.74 -7.21 6.18
C ASN A 285 -0.27 -7.06 5.80
N ARG A 286 0.63 -6.84 6.78
CA ARG A 286 2.08 -6.79 6.55
C ARG A 286 2.62 -8.11 5.98
N LEU A 287 2.13 -9.24 6.51
CA LEU A 287 2.53 -10.56 6.03
C LEU A 287 2.06 -10.80 4.58
N VAL A 288 0.80 -10.49 4.28
CA VAL A 288 0.22 -10.59 2.93
C VAL A 288 0.97 -9.66 1.97
N PHE A 289 1.19 -8.40 2.35
CA PHE A 289 1.95 -7.44 1.54
C PHE A 289 3.35 -7.98 1.21
N ARG A 290 4.09 -8.41 2.24
CA ARG A 290 5.43 -9.00 2.07
C ARG A 290 5.40 -10.18 1.11
N ARG A 291 4.42 -11.07 1.26
CA ARG A 291 4.28 -12.24 0.39
C ARG A 291 3.96 -11.85 -1.06
N CYS A 292 3.06 -10.89 -1.27
CA CYS A 292 2.78 -10.33 -2.59
C CYS A 292 4.02 -9.73 -3.26
N VAL A 293 4.84 -9.01 -2.50
CA VAL A 293 6.12 -8.46 -2.98
C VAL A 293 7.09 -9.58 -3.38
N GLU A 294 7.28 -10.59 -2.53
CA GLU A 294 8.16 -11.72 -2.81
C GLU A 294 7.76 -12.47 -4.09
N LEU A 295 6.46 -12.72 -4.25
CA LEU A 295 5.91 -13.38 -5.43
C LEU A 295 6.08 -12.52 -6.69
N SER A 296 5.82 -11.22 -6.59
CA SER A 296 6.00 -10.27 -7.69
C SER A 296 7.46 -10.15 -8.12
N LEU A 297 8.39 -10.12 -7.16
CA LEU A 297 9.83 -10.06 -7.44
C LEU A 297 10.42 -11.37 -7.98
N ARG A 298 9.71 -12.49 -7.88
CA ARG A 298 10.08 -13.76 -8.51
C ARG A 298 9.63 -13.86 -9.97
N GLN A 299 8.69 -13.00 -10.40
CA GLN A 299 8.21 -13.01 -11.77
C GLN A 299 9.33 -12.64 -12.76
N PRO A 300 9.31 -13.17 -13.98
CA PRO A 300 10.27 -12.77 -15.01
C PRO A 300 10.10 -11.29 -15.39
N ASN A 301 11.16 -10.69 -15.93
CA ASN A 301 11.09 -9.32 -16.44
C ASN A 301 9.99 -9.19 -17.50
N SER A 302 9.24 -8.10 -17.43
CA SER A 302 8.15 -7.83 -18.38
C SER A 302 8.05 -6.33 -18.68
N LYS A 303 7.74 -6.01 -19.94
CA LYS A 303 7.45 -4.63 -20.38
C LYS A 303 5.96 -4.33 -20.38
N THR A 304 5.13 -5.35 -20.39
CA THR A 304 3.66 -5.25 -20.50
C THR A 304 2.94 -5.45 -19.18
N ARG A 305 3.43 -6.37 -18.32
CA ARG A 305 2.84 -6.62 -17.00
C ARG A 305 2.74 -5.35 -16.18
N ARG A 306 1.61 -5.20 -15.47
CA ARG A 306 1.41 -4.14 -14.46
C ARG A 306 0.87 -4.75 -13.17
N THR A 307 1.71 -4.71 -12.13
CA THR A 307 1.35 -5.10 -10.77
C THR A 307 1.39 -3.87 -9.90
N TRP A 308 0.24 -3.29 -9.64
CA TRP A 308 0.11 -2.06 -8.88
C TRP A 308 0.04 -2.32 -7.38
N PHE A 309 0.68 -1.45 -6.61
CA PHE A 309 0.60 -1.39 -5.15
C PHE A 309 0.20 0.03 -4.76
N PHE A 310 -1.05 0.19 -4.35
CA PHE A 310 -1.61 1.48 -3.93
C PHE A 310 -1.66 1.56 -2.41
N LEU A 311 -0.92 2.51 -1.83
CA LEU A 311 -0.77 2.74 -0.39
C LEU A 311 -1.12 4.21 -0.11
N ASP A 312 -2.43 4.56 -0.01
CA ASP A 312 -2.90 5.96 0.14
C ASP A 312 -2.36 6.62 1.41
N GLU A 313 -2.19 5.85 2.49
CA GLU A 313 -1.57 6.31 3.73
C GLU A 313 -0.53 5.28 4.20
N VAL A 314 0.68 5.39 3.66
CA VAL A 314 1.74 4.40 3.93
C VAL A 314 2.14 4.32 5.41
N ARG A 315 1.93 5.38 6.19
CA ARG A 315 2.17 5.40 7.63
C ARG A 315 1.21 4.47 8.38
N GLU A 316 -0.06 4.45 8.00
CA GLU A 316 -1.09 3.62 8.65
C GLU A 316 -0.86 2.12 8.42
N ALA A 317 -0.23 1.74 7.31
CA ALA A 317 0.17 0.36 7.06
C ALA A 317 1.32 -0.13 7.97
N GLY A 318 1.95 0.78 8.73
CA GLY A 318 3.13 0.48 9.53
C GLY A 318 4.35 0.16 8.67
N LYS A 319 5.35 -0.51 9.26
CA LYS A 319 6.56 -0.91 8.52
C LYS A 319 6.25 -2.09 7.60
N LEU A 320 6.19 -1.83 6.31
CA LEU A 320 5.98 -2.83 5.27
C LEU A 320 7.31 -3.44 4.84
N ASP A 321 7.59 -4.66 5.31
CA ASP A 321 8.77 -5.39 4.90
C ASP A 321 8.72 -5.70 3.41
N GLY A 322 9.81 -5.41 2.71
CA GLY A 322 9.91 -5.60 1.26
C GLY A 322 9.59 -4.36 0.42
N LEU A 323 9.03 -3.26 0.99
CA LEU A 323 8.72 -2.05 0.23
C LEU A 323 9.96 -1.45 -0.47
N SER A 324 11.08 -1.30 0.23
CA SER A 324 12.33 -0.83 -0.39
C SER A 324 12.79 -1.77 -1.51
N SER A 325 12.70 -3.09 -1.32
CA SER A 325 13.05 -4.08 -2.35
C SER A 325 12.13 -4.00 -3.57
N LEU A 326 10.82 -3.77 -3.35
CA LEU A 326 9.83 -3.60 -4.40
C LEU A 326 10.14 -2.35 -5.25
N LEU A 327 10.40 -1.22 -4.61
CA LEU A 327 10.75 0.03 -5.27
C LEU A 327 12.06 -0.06 -6.05
N ASN A 328 13.07 -0.74 -5.49
CA ASN A 328 14.38 -0.86 -6.12
C ASN A 328 14.43 -1.89 -7.26
N LYS A 329 13.70 -3.00 -7.16
CA LYS A 329 13.83 -4.17 -8.06
C LYS A 329 12.57 -4.46 -8.87
N GLY A 330 11.42 -3.90 -8.49
CA GLY A 330 10.12 -4.24 -9.08
C GLY A 330 9.91 -3.70 -10.48
N ARG A 331 10.54 -2.57 -10.84
CA ARG A 331 10.37 -1.89 -12.12
C ARG A 331 10.54 -2.81 -13.33
N SER A 332 11.61 -3.59 -13.37
CA SER A 332 11.89 -4.51 -14.50
C SER A 332 10.88 -5.65 -14.59
N ARG A 333 10.12 -5.91 -13.54
CA ARG A 333 9.09 -6.95 -13.46
C ARG A 333 7.67 -6.42 -13.65
N GLY A 334 7.55 -5.12 -13.99
CA GLY A 334 6.27 -4.46 -14.19
C GLY A 334 5.56 -4.03 -12.91
N CYS A 335 6.26 -3.97 -11.76
CA CYS A 335 5.68 -3.46 -10.54
C CYS A 335 5.58 -1.93 -10.56
N CYS A 336 4.42 -1.41 -10.16
CA CYS A 336 4.10 0.00 -10.04
C CYS A 336 3.67 0.28 -8.60
N VAL A 337 4.22 1.32 -7.98
CA VAL A 337 3.90 1.67 -6.60
C VAL A 337 3.40 3.11 -6.55
N ALA A 338 2.32 3.34 -5.86
CA ALA A 338 1.79 4.67 -5.58
C ALA A 338 1.65 4.86 -4.06
N LEU A 339 2.40 5.83 -3.52
CA LEU A 339 2.47 6.10 -2.09
C LEU A 339 1.79 7.43 -1.76
N GLY A 340 0.94 7.42 -0.73
CA GLY A 340 0.41 8.62 -0.10
C GLY A 340 0.98 8.80 1.32
N PHE A 341 1.28 10.03 1.70
CA PHE A 341 1.64 10.38 3.10
C PHE A 341 1.36 11.86 3.36
N GLN A 342 1.18 12.19 4.63
CA GLN A 342 0.85 13.56 5.05
C GLN A 342 2.08 14.33 5.51
N ASP A 343 2.96 13.66 6.25
CA ASP A 343 4.11 14.27 6.88
C ASP A 343 5.34 13.36 6.81
N ILE A 344 6.51 13.97 6.53
CA ILE A 344 7.77 13.23 6.42
C ILE A 344 8.23 12.66 7.77
N HIS A 345 7.88 13.29 8.89
CA HIS A 345 8.23 12.78 10.21
C HIS A 345 7.50 11.47 10.52
N GLY A 346 6.23 11.37 10.15
CA GLY A 346 5.47 10.12 10.28
C GLY A 346 6.12 8.96 9.53
N LEU A 347 6.58 9.22 8.29
CA LEU A 347 7.29 8.22 7.50
C LEU A 347 8.64 7.84 8.11
N LYS A 348 9.40 8.84 8.58
CA LYS A 348 10.69 8.62 9.26
C LYS A 348 10.53 7.88 10.59
N ALA A 349 9.43 8.07 11.31
CA ALA A 349 9.16 7.35 12.55
C ALA A 349 8.92 5.85 12.29
N VAL A 350 8.30 5.50 11.16
CA VAL A 350 8.01 4.10 10.80
C VAL A 350 9.23 3.38 10.22
N TYR A 351 9.96 4.03 9.29
CA TYR A 351 11.04 3.39 8.52
C TYR A 351 12.44 3.76 8.97
N GLY A 352 12.57 4.76 9.82
CA GLY A 352 13.85 5.44 10.09
C GLY A 352 14.17 6.52 9.04
N PRO A 353 15.02 7.51 9.39
CA PRO A 353 15.25 8.68 8.55
C PRO A 353 15.86 8.36 7.19
N GLU A 354 16.79 7.42 7.12
CA GLU A 354 17.52 7.07 5.90
C GLU A 354 16.66 6.27 4.93
N VAL A 355 15.98 5.20 5.42
CA VAL A 355 15.12 4.36 4.60
C VAL A 355 13.90 5.12 4.09
N ALA A 356 13.34 6.03 4.90
CA ALA A 356 12.25 6.90 4.45
C ALA A 356 12.66 7.78 3.27
N LEU A 357 13.86 8.35 3.30
CA LEU A 357 14.39 9.16 2.19
C LEU A 357 14.72 8.31 0.97
N GLU A 358 15.22 7.09 1.16
CA GLU A 358 15.41 6.11 0.07
C GLU A 358 14.09 5.80 -0.63
N ILE A 359 13.04 5.44 0.12
CA ILE A 359 11.70 5.15 -0.40
C ILE A 359 11.19 6.33 -1.26
N LEU A 360 11.27 7.55 -0.74
CA LEU A 360 10.82 8.75 -1.45
C LEU A 360 11.71 9.08 -2.66
N GLY A 361 12.99 8.73 -2.60
CA GLY A 361 13.94 8.87 -3.71
C GLY A 361 13.62 7.98 -4.90
N GLN A 362 13.09 6.78 -4.67
CA GLN A 362 12.69 5.84 -5.73
C GLN A 362 11.40 6.25 -6.45
N CYS A 363 10.55 7.07 -5.83
CA CYS A 363 9.35 7.58 -6.48
C CYS A 363 9.69 8.77 -7.36
N SER A 364 9.85 8.56 -8.65
CA SER A 364 10.23 9.63 -9.58
C SER A 364 9.08 10.52 -10.00
N GLN A 365 7.84 10.03 -9.92
CA GLN A 365 6.62 10.80 -10.14
C GLN A 365 6.16 11.38 -8.80
N LYS A 366 6.26 12.69 -8.62
CA LYS A 366 5.94 13.32 -7.33
C LYS A 366 4.81 14.34 -7.47
N ALA A 367 3.86 14.31 -6.55
CA ALA A 367 2.89 15.38 -6.32
C ALA A 367 3.11 15.95 -4.92
N ILE A 368 3.33 17.25 -4.83
CA ILE A 368 3.48 17.99 -3.58
C ILE A 368 2.32 18.98 -3.53
N LEU A 369 1.35 18.65 -2.68
CA LEU A 369 0.14 19.44 -2.48
C LEU A 369 0.34 20.40 -1.30
N ARG A 370 -0.76 20.99 -0.78
CA ARG A 370 -0.70 21.83 0.41
C ARG A 370 -0.12 21.07 1.60
N LEU A 371 0.84 21.69 2.26
CA LEU A 371 1.50 21.17 3.46
C LEU A 371 1.20 22.05 4.67
N GLU A 372 1.37 21.51 5.87
CA GLU A 372 1.23 22.26 7.13
C GLU A 372 2.50 22.19 7.99
N SER A 373 3.29 21.12 7.86
CA SER A 373 4.54 20.94 8.58
C SER A 373 5.68 21.69 7.88
N GLU A 374 6.39 22.56 8.61
CA GLU A 374 7.56 23.28 8.10
C GLU A 374 8.66 22.33 7.61
N ALA A 375 8.90 21.25 8.33
CA ALA A 375 9.91 20.25 7.95
C ALA A 375 9.54 19.53 6.66
N THR A 376 8.25 19.18 6.48
CA THR A 376 7.77 18.60 5.23
C THR A 376 7.81 19.61 4.08
N ALA A 377 7.51 20.88 4.35
CA ALA A 377 7.62 21.94 3.35
C ALA A 377 9.07 22.19 2.91
N LYS A 378 10.04 22.17 3.83
CA LYS A 378 11.47 22.25 3.51
C LYS A 378 11.92 21.06 2.66
N TRP A 379 11.52 19.84 3.03
CA TRP A 379 11.79 18.65 2.24
C TRP A 379 11.13 18.71 0.85
N GLY A 380 9.90 19.19 0.77
CA GLY A 380 9.17 19.37 -0.49
C GLY A 380 9.85 20.36 -1.41
N SER A 381 10.23 21.53 -0.90
CA SER A 381 10.98 22.55 -1.62
C SER A 381 12.31 22.01 -2.14
N ALA A 382 13.10 21.34 -1.29
CA ALA A 382 14.35 20.70 -1.70
C ALA A 382 14.16 19.62 -2.77
N SER A 383 13.06 18.85 -2.71
CA SER A 383 12.71 17.84 -3.72
C SER A 383 12.33 18.47 -5.07
N ILE A 384 11.67 19.61 -5.05
CA ILE A 384 11.35 20.40 -6.25
C ILE A 384 12.65 20.92 -6.87
N GLY A 385 13.58 21.40 -6.04
CA GLY A 385 14.93 21.75 -6.45
C GLY A 385 15.21 23.25 -6.46
N GLN A 386 16.41 23.59 -6.91
CA GLN A 386 16.98 24.94 -6.86
C GLN A 386 17.40 25.40 -8.26
N TYR A 387 17.59 26.71 -8.39
CA TYR A 387 18.15 27.35 -9.58
C TYR A 387 19.13 28.46 -9.19
N GLU A 388 20.03 28.80 -10.12
CA GLU A 388 20.94 29.93 -9.99
C GLU A 388 20.30 31.15 -10.66
N GLN A 389 20.20 32.24 -9.92
CA GLN A 389 19.81 33.57 -10.42
C GLN A 389 20.94 34.57 -10.30
N VAL A 390 20.90 35.57 -11.17
CA VAL A 390 21.84 36.70 -11.14
C VAL A 390 21.18 37.88 -10.45
N ASP A 391 21.74 38.29 -9.33
CA ASP A 391 21.38 39.54 -8.71
C ASP A 391 22.34 40.65 -9.23
N VAL A 392 21.79 41.61 -9.96
CA VAL A 392 22.54 42.74 -10.45
C VAL A 392 22.50 43.85 -9.39
N MET A 393 23.58 43.98 -8.63
CA MET A 393 23.71 45.10 -7.71
C MET A 393 24.22 46.33 -8.45
N GLN A 394 23.41 47.35 -8.53
CA GLN A 394 23.82 48.67 -9.02
C GLN A 394 24.22 49.54 -7.83
N ALA A 395 25.50 49.79 -7.69
CA ALA A 395 25.99 50.77 -6.74
C ALA A 395 26.16 52.14 -7.43
N GLN A 396 25.42 53.14 -6.96
CA GLN A 396 25.56 54.52 -7.40
C GLN A 396 26.29 55.29 -6.32
N SER A 397 27.57 55.62 -6.54
CA SER A 397 28.30 56.51 -5.66
C SER A 397 27.91 57.96 -5.96
N GLY A 398 27.06 58.53 -5.07
CA GLY A 398 26.65 59.92 -5.15
C GLY A 398 27.69 60.85 -4.51
N GLY A 399 28.51 61.51 -5.30
CA GLY A 399 29.22 62.73 -4.92
C GLY A 399 28.63 63.92 -5.70
N LEU A 400 28.64 65.10 -5.16
CA LEU A 400 28.13 66.36 -5.76
C LEU A 400 28.81 66.73 -7.08
N SER A 401 29.58 65.88 -7.72
CA SER A 401 30.16 66.08 -9.05
C SER A 401 29.46 65.31 -10.12
N LYS A 402 29.31 65.91 -11.31
CA LYS A 402 28.56 65.39 -12.46
C LYS A 402 29.06 64.09 -13.07
N ASP A 403 30.06 63.44 -12.52
CA ASP A 403 30.61 62.14 -12.99
C ASP A 403 30.30 61.01 -12.03
N GLY A 404 29.03 60.72 -11.80
CA GLY A 404 28.60 59.55 -11.04
C GLY A 404 28.99 58.25 -11.76
N ARG A 405 30.00 57.54 -11.31
CA ARG A 405 30.32 56.19 -11.79
C ARG A 405 29.24 55.21 -11.33
N ARG A 406 28.53 54.65 -12.29
CA ARG A 406 27.65 53.47 -12.09
C ARG A 406 28.51 52.23 -12.21
N SER A 407 28.67 51.50 -11.13
CA SER A 407 29.25 50.16 -11.17
C SER A 407 28.10 49.14 -11.03
N SER A 408 28.02 48.18 -11.95
CA SER A 408 27.15 47.03 -11.81
C SER A 408 28.00 45.80 -11.51
N SER A 409 27.71 45.11 -10.43
CA SER A 409 28.29 43.79 -10.14
C SER A 409 27.21 42.73 -10.25
N GLU A 410 27.52 41.66 -10.97
CA GLU A 410 26.68 40.49 -11.06
C GLU A 410 27.07 39.51 -9.95
N GLN A 411 26.15 39.17 -9.06
CA GLN A 411 26.34 38.19 -8.03
C GLN A 411 25.40 36.98 -8.28
N TRP A 412 26.01 35.82 -8.37
CA TRP A 412 25.26 34.57 -8.53
C TRP A 412 24.75 34.10 -7.18
N ARG A 413 23.45 33.80 -7.09
CA ARG A 413 22.82 33.29 -5.89
C ARG A 413 21.98 32.06 -6.22
N THR A 414 22.10 31.00 -5.42
CA THR A 414 21.22 29.85 -5.47
C THR A 414 19.94 30.18 -4.70
N ALA A 415 18.79 29.90 -5.31
CA ALA A 415 17.47 30.08 -4.72
C ALA A 415 16.62 28.82 -4.92
N ASP A 416 15.67 28.58 -4.00
CA ASP A 416 14.70 27.52 -4.14
C ASP A 416 13.74 27.84 -5.30
N LEU A 417 13.46 26.85 -6.15
CA LEU A 417 12.53 27.01 -7.26
C LEU A 417 11.10 27.29 -6.76
N VAL A 418 10.75 26.69 -5.62
CA VAL A 418 9.51 26.93 -4.87
C VAL A 418 9.88 27.04 -3.40
N MET A 419 9.55 28.13 -2.76
CA MET A 419 9.84 28.34 -1.34
C MET A 419 8.99 27.43 -0.46
N PRO A 420 9.48 26.97 0.71
CA PRO A 420 8.66 26.24 1.67
C PRO A 420 7.35 26.95 2.04
N SER A 421 7.38 28.26 2.17
CA SER A 421 6.20 29.10 2.46
C SER A 421 5.12 29.04 1.35
N GLU A 422 5.50 28.83 0.09
CA GLU A 422 4.55 28.67 -1.01
C GLU A 422 3.79 27.34 -0.88
N LEU A 423 4.46 26.26 -0.45
CA LEU A 423 3.84 24.95 -0.21
C LEU A 423 2.86 24.99 0.97
N LEU A 424 3.21 25.75 2.03
CA LEU A 424 2.31 26.02 3.16
C LEU A 424 1.12 26.89 2.75
N GLY A 425 1.34 27.83 1.82
CA GLY A 425 0.34 28.77 1.33
C GLY A 425 -0.56 28.26 0.21
N LEU A 426 -0.40 27.01 -0.27
CA LEU A 426 -1.29 26.45 -1.27
C LEU A 426 -2.74 26.41 -0.78
N PRO A 427 -3.74 26.65 -1.65
CA PRO A 427 -5.14 26.67 -1.24
C PRO A 427 -5.62 25.29 -0.82
N VAL A 428 -6.53 25.25 0.15
CA VAL A 428 -7.30 24.03 0.46
C VAL A 428 -8.14 23.67 -0.75
N THR A 429 -8.16 22.38 -1.07
CA THR A 429 -8.93 21.83 -2.19
C THR A 429 -10.42 22.05 -1.98
N SER A 430 -11.12 22.59 -2.96
CA SER A 430 -12.57 22.84 -2.92
C SER A 430 -13.17 22.91 -4.32
N MET A 431 -14.50 22.74 -4.41
CA MET A 431 -15.23 22.87 -5.69
C MET A 431 -14.94 24.19 -6.41
N ARG A 432 -14.74 25.28 -5.68
CA ARG A 432 -14.49 26.62 -6.25
C ARG A 432 -13.04 26.81 -6.68
N ARG A 433 -12.07 26.28 -5.91
CA ARG A 433 -10.63 26.53 -6.10
C ARG A 433 -9.94 25.41 -6.89
N GLY A 434 -10.56 24.24 -6.98
CA GLY A 434 -9.91 23.05 -7.52
C GLY A 434 -8.84 22.50 -6.58
N LEU A 435 -8.07 21.55 -7.07
CA LEU A 435 -6.88 20.99 -6.46
C LEU A 435 -5.65 21.67 -7.06
N THR A 436 -4.82 22.28 -6.21
CA THR A 436 -3.57 22.92 -6.64
C THR A 436 -2.37 22.22 -6.03
N GLY A 437 -1.37 21.90 -6.86
CA GLY A 437 -0.14 21.26 -6.42
C GLY A 437 1.02 21.50 -7.37
N TYR A 438 2.20 21.08 -6.93
CA TYR A 438 3.41 20.98 -7.73
C TYR A 438 3.63 19.52 -8.12
N PHE A 439 3.80 19.31 -9.41
CA PHE A 439 3.98 17.98 -9.99
C PHE A 439 5.37 17.91 -10.64
N LEU A 440 6.05 16.80 -10.33
CA LEU A 440 7.38 16.51 -10.85
C LEU A 440 7.32 15.19 -11.59
N THR A 441 7.80 15.19 -12.82
CA THR A 441 7.94 13.98 -13.62
C THR A 441 9.22 14.06 -14.45
N PRO A 442 10.03 12.99 -14.52
CA PRO A 442 11.26 12.97 -15.34
C PRO A 442 10.98 13.20 -16.83
N PHE A 443 9.75 12.93 -17.28
CA PHE A 443 9.38 12.92 -18.69
C PHE A 443 8.92 14.30 -19.20
N VAL A 444 8.40 15.13 -18.29
CA VAL A 444 7.88 16.45 -18.65
C VAL A 444 8.69 17.55 -17.93
N GLY A 445 9.01 17.33 -16.67
CA GLY A 445 9.69 18.31 -15.82
C GLY A 445 8.87 18.69 -14.59
N THR A 446 9.12 19.88 -14.05
CA THR A 446 8.43 20.38 -12.86
C THR A 446 7.44 21.46 -13.25
N PHE A 447 6.20 21.34 -12.78
CA PHE A 447 5.14 22.31 -13.08
C PHE A 447 4.16 22.48 -11.92
N ARG A 448 3.52 23.63 -11.87
CA ARG A 448 2.39 23.90 -10.98
C ARG A 448 1.11 23.74 -11.77
N LYS A 449 0.13 23.02 -11.21
CA LYS A 449 -1.17 22.82 -11.85
C LYS A 449 -2.29 23.02 -10.84
N THR A 450 -3.37 23.65 -11.32
CA THR A 450 -4.67 23.66 -10.64
C THR A 450 -5.64 22.86 -11.50
N MET A 451 -6.21 21.82 -10.93
CA MET A 451 -7.18 20.94 -11.60
C MET A 451 -8.58 21.20 -11.03
N PRO A 452 -9.59 21.43 -11.85
CA PRO A 452 -10.98 21.49 -11.39
C PRO A 452 -11.40 20.18 -10.74
N LEU A 453 -12.12 20.25 -9.62
CA LEU A 453 -12.55 19.02 -8.93
C LEU A 453 -13.42 18.12 -9.82
N LYS A 454 -14.19 18.69 -10.72
CA LYS A 454 -15.01 17.94 -11.69
C LYS A 454 -14.21 16.97 -12.56
N GLU A 455 -12.93 17.28 -12.82
CA GLU A 455 -12.04 16.40 -13.58
C GLU A 455 -11.43 15.28 -12.71
N LEU A 456 -11.48 15.42 -11.39
CA LEU A 456 -10.88 14.50 -10.43
C LEU A 456 -11.90 13.55 -9.81
N ILE A 457 -13.12 14.04 -9.61
CA ILE A 457 -14.22 13.24 -9.06
C ILE A 457 -14.76 12.38 -10.19
N THR A 458 -14.82 11.07 -9.96
CA THR A 458 -15.51 10.15 -10.86
C THR A 458 -16.98 10.57 -10.96
N GLU A 459 -17.51 10.72 -12.16
CA GLU A 459 -18.95 10.76 -12.35
C GLU A 459 -19.52 9.47 -11.77
N ARG A 460 -20.32 9.59 -10.71
CA ARG A 460 -20.93 8.41 -10.10
C ARG A 460 -21.82 7.74 -11.14
N PRO A 461 -21.60 6.44 -11.41
CA PRO A 461 -22.47 5.74 -12.33
C PRO A 461 -23.91 5.77 -11.79
N THR A 462 -24.89 5.65 -12.69
CA THR A 462 -26.32 5.57 -12.32
C THR A 462 -26.70 4.30 -11.58
N ARG A 463 -25.77 3.33 -11.49
CA ARG A 463 -25.96 2.09 -10.74
C ARG A 463 -25.71 2.30 -9.24
N GLU A 464 -26.34 1.47 -8.44
CA GLU A 464 -26.08 1.39 -6.99
C GLU A 464 -24.61 1.02 -6.75
N LEU A 465 -23.94 1.80 -5.89
CA LEU A 465 -22.56 1.53 -5.51
C LEU A 465 -22.52 0.51 -4.38
N ALA A 466 -21.46 -0.29 -4.34
CA ALA A 466 -21.23 -1.14 -3.20
C ALA A 466 -21.03 -0.29 -1.94
N PRO A 467 -21.57 -0.70 -0.79
CA PRO A 467 -21.28 -0.02 0.48
C PRO A 467 -19.77 -0.09 0.77
N ASP A 468 -19.25 0.95 1.45
CA ASP A 468 -17.84 1.02 1.78
C ASP A 468 -17.40 -0.15 2.67
N PHE A 469 -18.25 -0.54 3.62
CA PHE A 469 -18.02 -1.63 4.55
C PHE A 469 -19.34 -2.33 4.89
N ILE A 470 -19.30 -3.66 5.04
CA ILE A 470 -20.41 -4.47 5.54
C ILE A 470 -19.92 -5.19 6.79
N GLU A 471 -20.37 -4.71 7.94
CA GLU A 471 -19.97 -5.25 9.23
C GLU A 471 -20.44 -6.69 9.41
N ARG A 472 -19.56 -7.56 9.91
CA ARG A 472 -19.89 -8.91 10.33
C ARG A 472 -20.49 -8.95 11.72
N SER A 473 -21.25 -10.01 11.98
CA SER A 473 -21.76 -10.26 13.32
C SER A 473 -20.63 -10.46 14.33
N GLU A 474 -20.77 -9.90 15.52
CA GLU A 474 -19.84 -10.12 16.64
C GLU A 474 -19.72 -11.62 17.02
N SER A 475 -20.77 -12.40 16.79
CA SER A 475 -20.75 -13.86 17.00
C SER A 475 -19.73 -14.57 16.13
N ASP A 476 -19.39 -13.99 14.97
CA ASP A 476 -18.41 -14.58 14.03
C ASP A 476 -16.96 -14.46 14.51
N GLN A 477 -16.70 -13.66 15.53
CA GLN A 477 -15.36 -13.49 16.13
C GLN A 477 -14.92 -14.69 17.00
N TYR A 478 -15.84 -15.58 17.34
CA TYR A 478 -15.52 -16.74 18.18
C TYR A 478 -14.97 -17.91 17.37
N LEU A 479 -13.77 -18.32 17.75
CA LEU A 479 -13.06 -19.43 17.12
C LEU A 479 -13.71 -20.77 17.49
N GLU A 480 -14.34 -21.43 16.53
CA GLU A 480 -14.93 -22.74 16.71
C GLU A 480 -13.88 -23.84 16.87
N ALA A 481 -14.13 -24.80 17.75
CA ALA A 481 -13.25 -25.96 17.93
C ALA A 481 -13.26 -26.84 16.67
N TRP A 482 -12.27 -27.70 16.52
CA TRP A 482 -12.28 -28.71 15.47
C TRP A 482 -13.46 -29.67 15.64
N GLY A 483 -14.10 -29.96 14.51
CA GLY A 483 -15.07 -31.04 14.37
C GLY A 483 -14.46 -32.30 13.76
N VAL A 484 -15.29 -33.31 13.54
CA VAL A 484 -14.86 -34.58 12.91
C VAL A 484 -14.37 -34.35 11.49
N SER A 485 -15.05 -33.47 10.73
CA SER A 485 -14.65 -33.10 9.37
C SER A 485 -13.28 -32.44 9.31
N ASP A 486 -12.96 -31.58 10.27
CA ASP A 486 -11.64 -30.96 10.37
C ASP A 486 -10.55 -32.03 10.64
N CYS A 487 -10.84 -32.99 11.51
CA CYS A 487 -9.90 -34.07 11.80
C CYS A 487 -9.61 -34.92 10.55
N ILE A 488 -10.62 -35.24 9.76
CA ILE A 488 -10.46 -35.96 8.49
C ILE A 488 -9.61 -35.15 7.51
N ARG A 489 -9.95 -33.89 7.28
CA ARG A 489 -9.21 -32.97 6.39
C ARG A 489 -7.74 -32.83 6.80
N LEU A 490 -7.48 -32.74 8.09
CA LEU A 490 -6.13 -32.60 8.66
C LEU A 490 -5.42 -33.94 8.85
N GLY A 491 -6.08 -35.08 8.59
CA GLY A 491 -5.56 -36.43 8.80
C GLY A 491 -5.24 -36.70 10.28
N LEU A 492 -6.07 -36.20 11.20
CA LEU A 492 -5.92 -36.37 12.64
C LEU A 492 -6.90 -37.43 13.16
N GLU A 493 -6.48 -38.19 14.17
CA GLU A 493 -7.39 -39.09 14.87
C GLU A 493 -8.34 -38.28 15.77
N ALA A 494 -9.64 -38.27 15.44
CA ALA A 494 -10.65 -37.48 16.15
C ALA A 494 -10.66 -37.74 17.66
N SER A 495 -10.52 -39.00 18.10
CA SER A 495 -10.45 -39.40 19.50
C SER A 495 -9.30 -38.77 20.29
N LYS A 496 -8.23 -38.37 19.59
CA LYS A 496 -7.07 -37.68 20.19
C LYS A 496 -7.26 -36.19 20.37
N VAL A 497 -8.24 -35.55 19.69
CA VAL A 497 -8.36 -34.08 19.65
C VAL A 497 -9.74 -33.56 20.03
N ILE A 498 -10.79 -34.34 19.85
CA ILE A 498 -12.18 -33.99 20.15
C ILE A 498 -12.67 -34.82 21.36
N SER A 499 -13.57 -34.25 22.17
CA SER A 499 -14.25 -35.03 23.21
C SER A 499 -15.33 -35.92 22.60
N PRO A 500 -15.66 -37.07 23.23
CA PRO A 500 -16.76 -37.93 22.77
C PRO A 500 -18.12 -37.20 22.72
N GLU A 501 -18.34 -36.24 23.60
CA GLU A 501 -19.54 -35.40 23.65
C GLU A 501 -19.64 -34.51 22.40
N GLN A 502 -18.56 -33.80 22.06
CA GLN A 502 -18.50 -32.97 20.85
C GLN A 502 -18.69 -33.77 19.58
N ALA A 503 -18.09 -34.97 19.49
CA ALA A 503 -18.29 -35.86 18.34
C ALA A 503 -19.74 -36.32 18.20
N ASN A 504 -20.41 -36.64 19.31
CA ASN A 504 -21.80 -37.05 19.32
C ASN A 504 -22.76 -35.90 19.01
N ASP A 505 -22.48 -34.69 19.48
CA ASP A 505 -23.27 -33.51 19.19
C ASP A 505 -23.21 -33.14 17.69
N GLU A 506 -22.02 -33.17 17.10
CA GLU A 506 -21.85 -32.94 15.66
C GLU A 506 -22.58 -33.99 14.81
N LEU A 507 -22.46 -35.27 15.17
CA LEU A 507 -23.21 -36.34 14.51
C LEU A 507 -24.73 -36.18 14.66
N SER A 508 -25.18 -35.72 15.81
CA SER A 508 -26.60 -35.46 16.07
C SER A 508 -27.13 -34.27 15.28
N GLN A 509 -26.35 -33.21 15.16
CA GLN A 509 -26.67 -32.03 14.34
C GLN A 509 -26.73 -32.41 12.84
N LYS A 510 -25.74 -33.17 12.35
CA LYS A 510 -25.71 -33.67 10.99
C LYS A 510 -26.93 -34.56 10.67
N ARG A 511 -27.32 -35.46 11.59
CA ARG A 511 -28.53 -36.29 11.43
C ARG A 511 -29.79 -35.45 11.39
N ARG A 512 -29.93 -34.38 12.15
CA ARG A 512 -31.06 -33.45 12.12
C ARG A 512 -31.12 -32.69 10.78
N ALA A 513 -29.99 -32.14 10.33
CA ALA A 513 -29.90 -31.42 9.06
C ALA A 513 -30.27 -32.32 7.86
N LEU A 514 -29.85 -33.60 7.87
CA LEU A 514 -30.27 -34.60 6.88
C LEU A 514 -31.77 -34.93 6.96
N ALA A 515 -32.33 -34.96 8.16
CA ALA A 515 -33.76 -35.21 8.34
C ALA A 515 -34.65 -34.03 7.88
N GLU A 516 -34.10 -32.82 7.88
CA GLU A 516 -34.73 -31.57 7.42
C GLU A 516 -34.57 -31.31 5.92
N GLY A 517 -33.96 -32.23 5.16
CA GLY A 517 -33.93 -32.21 3.68
C GLY A 517 -32.82 -31.36 3.08
N GLN A 518 -31.78 -31.06 3.80
CA GLN A 518 -30.55 -30.47 3.24
C GLN A 518 -29.82 -31.53 2.38
N SER A 519 -29.40 -31.13 1.17
CA SER A 519 -28.92 -32.06 0.15
C SER A 519 -27.60 -32.73 0.49
N TRP A 520 -27.43 -33.98 0.06
CA TRP A 520 -26.24 -34.82 0.22
C TRP A 520 -24.98 -34.25 -0.46
N ASP A 521 -25.10 -33.30 -1.37
CA ASP A 521 -23.98 -32.80 -2.18
C ASP A 521 -22.92 -32.03 -1.37
N GLU A 522 -23.27 -31.49 -0.23
CA GLU A 522 -22.30 -30.91 0.72
C GLU A 522 -21.58 -31.96 1.60
N PHE A 523 -22.09 -33.19 1.64
CA PHE A 523 -21.62 -34.27 2.53
C PHE A 523 -20.93 -35.43 1.83
N SER A 524 -21.02 -35.54 0.50
CA SER A 524 -20.39 -36.61 -0.28
C SER A 524 -18.85 -36.58 -0.27
N TYR A 525 -18.27 -35.46 0.09
CA TYR A 525 -16.81 -35.32 0.31
C TYR A 525 -16.33 -36.11 1.55
N LEU A 526 -17.21 -36.50 2.45
CA LEU A 526 -16.88 -37.13 3.72
C LEU A 526 -16.94 -38.67 3.69
N GLU A 527 -17.60 -39.28 2.72
CA GLU A 527 -17.72 -40.76 2.59
C GLU A 527 -16.71 -41.37 1.62
N ASN A 528 -16.22 -40.61 0.65
CA ASN A 528 -15.19 -41.09 -0.27
C ASN A 528 -13.80 -40.70 0.22
N GLY A 529 -13.29 -41.47 1.17
CA GLY A 529 -11.88 -41.41 1.56
C GLY A 529 -10.96 -41.55 0.36
N GLY A 530 -10.29 -40.48 0.02
CA GLY A 530 -9.02 -40.42 -0.70
C GLY A 530 -8.77 -41.44 -1.81
N GLU A 531 -9.43 -41.28 -2.95
CA GLU A 531 -8.92 -41.75 -4.23
C GLU A 531 -9.23 -40.69 -5.30
N ARG A 532 -8.29 -39.71 -5.41
CA ARG A 532 -7.85 -39.15 -6.71
C ARG A 532 -6.64 -38.25 -6.49
#